data_708add0036a90e76a20ad21206548f0a
#
_entry.id   708add0036a90e76a20ad21206548f0a
#
_cell.length_a   1.000
_cell.length_b   1.000
_cell.length_c   1.000
_cell.angle_alpha   90.00
_cell.angle_beta   90.00
_cell.angle_gamma   90.00
#
_symmetry.space_group_name_H-M   'P 1'
#
loop_
_entity.id
_entity.type
_entity.pdbx_description
1 polymer ?
#
loop_
_entity_poly.entity_id
_entity_poly.type
_entity_poly.pdbx_seq_one_letter_code
_entity_poly.pdbx_strand_id
1 'polypeptide(L)'
;MKLKIISFLSISILLISCGKDSAPVVEVSQTEFSKVSCEETTLNVELRTELEWTATSLVQWCKVSQGKGTGSTMLRLTVEGNIDKERSGTVAIWTPQEVIRINIHQIALPSGQEYHYKIPVIFHVLYASQTDNKQYIPQSRLAEILENVNAYYKGNTLYKGGAAGVDMNLEFVPAENDEEGNALPTPGVEYVRLETMPLDCEAFMSDKRNVDMLWDPNRYVNVMLYNFADVSGGNSVILGISHLPFSTSGSNYLEGLPATTYSYLTKENLPYPKCVSINSLYAYEETGERYNSYDVNVTLAHELGHYLGLHLSLIHISEPT
;
A
#
# COMPACT_ATOMS: atom_id res chain seq x y z
N MET A 1 -2.77 10.96 63.01
CA MET A 1 -1.55 10.66 62.25
C MET A 1 -1.40 11.79 61.19
N LYS A 2 -0.45 12.70 61.45
CA LYS A 2 -0.32 13.98 60.67
C LYS A 2 0.62 13.71 59.49
N LEU A 3 0.11 13.94 58.29
CA LEU A 3 0.87 13.85 57.04
C LEU A 3 1.66 15.18 56.87
N LYS A 4 3.00 15.08 56.87
CA LYS A 4 3.87 16.26 56.60
C LYS A 4 4.07 16.37 55.08
N ILE A 5 3.57 17.47 54.52
CA ILE A 5 3.87 17.90 53.14
C ILE A 5 5.24 18.59 53.22
N ILE A 6 6.23 18.01 52.50
CA ILE A 6 7.54 18.64 52.28
C ILE A 6 7.46 19.40 50.98
N SER A 7 7.43 20.74 51.08
CA SER A 7 7.53 21.64 49.95
C SER A 7 8.99 21.78 49.55
N PHE A 8 9.33 21.32 48.31
CA PHE A 8 10.64 21.63 47.72
C PHE A 8 10.61 23.00 47.08
N LEU A 9 11.28 23.94 47.70
CA LEU A 9 11.54 25.27 47.19
C LEU A 9 12.73 25.16 46.20
N SER A 10 12.50 25.18 44.91
CA SER A 10 13.57 25.24 43.92
C SER A 10 14.08 26.67 43.78
N ILE A 11 15.29 26.88 44.24
CA ILE A 11 16.03 28.15 44.05
C ILE A 11 16.57 28.14 42.64
N SER A 12 15.99 28.91 41.74
CA SER A 12 16.53 29.19 40.40
C SER A 12 17.72 30.16 40.51
N ILE A 13 18.93 29.62 40.40
CA ILE A 13 20.14 30.43 40.23
C ILE A 13 20.22 30.83 38.75
N LEU A 14 19.92 32.07 38.44
CA LEU A 14 20.23 32.70 37.15
C LEU A 14 21.76 32.88 37.08
N LEU A 15 22.44 31.95 36.46
CA LEU A 15 23.80 32.16 35.95
C LEU A 15 23.72 32.85 34.60
N ILE A 16 23.99 34.12 34.54
CA ILE A 16 24.30 34.86 33.32
C ILE A 16 25.69 34.37 32.90
N SER A 17 25.73 33.39 32.01
CA SER A 17 26.96 32.93 31.32
C SER A 17 27.08 33.70 30.01
N CYS A 18 28.10 34.47 29.92
CA CYS A 18 28.61 35.13 28.73
C CYS A 18 28.93 34.10 27.61
N GLY A 19 28.47 34.38 26.40
CA GLY A 19 28.64 33.64 25.13
C GLY A 19 29.75 32.58 25.08
N LYS A 20 29.34 31.35 25.09
CA LYS A 20 29.96 30.27 24.29
C LYS A 20 28.90 29.82 23.34
N ASP A 21 29.16 29.92 22.05
CA ASP A 21 28.36 29.26 21.03
C ASP A 21 28.29 27.79 21.42
N SER A 22 27.18 27.36 22.00
CA SER A 22 26.94 25.95 22.27
C SER A 22 26.81 25.27 20.90
N ALA A 23 27.60 24.23 20.68
CA ALA A 23 27.47 23.45 19.47
C ALA A 23 25.99 23.06 19.25
N PRO A 24 25.46 23.16 18.02
CA PRO A 24 24.09 22.77 17.75
C PRO A 24 23.83 21.34 18.21
N VAL A 25 22.73 21.16 18.93
CA VAL A 25 22.38 19.85 19.49
C VAL A 25 21.79 18.98 18.39
N VAL A 26 22.18 17.69 18.34
CA VAL A 26 21.57 16.67 17.50
C VAL A 26 21.06 15.56 18.42
N GLU A 27 19.77 15.35 18.47
CA GLU A 27 19.13 14.34 19.31
C GLU A 27 18.13 13.54 18.52
N VAL A 28 18.01 12.24 18.82
CA VAL A 28 16.94 11.38 18.35
C VAL A 28 16.18 10.79 19.53
N SER A 29 14.89 10.59 19.36
CA SER A 29 14.03 10.07 20.42
C SER A 29 14.40 8.65 20.83
N GLN A 30 14.94 7.85 19.89
CA GLN A 30 15.31 6.46 20.13
C GLN A 30 16.35 5.99 19.12
N THR A 31 17.36 5.26 19.59
CA THR A 31 18.45 4.67 18.77
C THR A 31 18.40 3.14 18.71
N GLU A 32 17.61 2.49 19.57
CA GLU A 32 17.52 1.03 19.64
C GLU A 32 16.05 0.58 19.61
N PHE A 33 15.70 -0.23 18.62
CA PHE A 33 14.42 -0.91 18.50
C PHE A 33 14.65 -2.42 18.58
N SER A 34 14.48 -2.97 19.76
CA SER A 34 14.58 -4.41 20.02
C SER A 34 13.20 -5.08 19.92
N LYS A 35 13.14 -6.30 19.37
CA LYS A 35 11.91 -7.10 19.25
C LYS A 35 10.82 -6.42 18.42
N VAL A 36 11.21 -5.77 17.32
CA VAL A 36 10.24 -5.30 16.32
C VAL A 36 9.47 -6.51 15.79
N SER A 37 8.16 -6.37 15.63
CA SER A 37 7.30 -7.44 15.11
C SER A 37 7.80 -8.00 13.79
N CYS A 38 7.54 -9.28 13.53
CA CYS A 38 7.74 -9.88 12.21
C CYS A 38 6.78 -9.33 11.15
N GLU A 39 5.69 -8.69 11.54
CA GLU A 39 4.79 -8.00 10.62
C GLU A 39 5.39 -6.68 10.15
N GLU A 40 4.91 -6.19 8.99
CA GLU A 40 5.24 -4.84 8.55
C GLU A 40 4.84 -3.83 9.61
N THR A 41 5.72 -2.90 9.93
CA THR A 41 5.46 -1.88 10.94
C THR A 41 6.20 -0.58 10.66
N THR A 42 5.68 0.52 11.17
CA THR A 42 6.31 1.84 11.07
C THR A 42 6.83 2.27 12.44
N LEU A 43 8.12 2.56 12.50
CA LEU A 43 8.78 3.11 13.68
C LEU A 43 8.93 4.63 13.52
N ASN A 44 8.52 5.38 14.53
CA ASN A 44 8.62 6.83 14.51
C ASN A 44 9.83 7.28 15.32
N VAL A 45 10.69 8.10 14.70
CA VAL A 45 11.90 8.66 15.30
C VAL A 45 11.86 10.18 15.18
N GLU A 46 11.71 10.87 16.29
CA GLU A 46 11.85 12.33 16.33
C GLU A 46 13.33 12.70 16.26
N LEU A 47 13.71 13.43 15.22
CA LEU A 47 15.03 14.07 15.07
C LEU A 47 14.90 15.53 15.47
N ARG A 48 15.68 15.97 16.45
CA ARG A 48 15.79 17.37 16.92
C ARG A 48 17.16 17.91 16.56
N THR A 49 17.20 18.90 15.69
CA THR A 49 18.42 19.57 15.27
C THR A 49 18.10 20.88 14.55
N GLU A 50 19.07 21.75 14.43
CA GLU A 50 19.02 22.93 13.54
C GLU A 50 19.88 22.73 12.29
N LEU A 51 20.63 21.62 12.21
CA LEU A 51 21.57 21.30 11.13
C LEU A 51 20.87 20.70 9.92
N GLU A 52 21.58 20.73 8.80
CA GLU A 52 21.30 19.85 7.66
C GLU A 52 21.61 18.40 8.01
N TRP A 53 20.82 17.48 7.49
CA TRP A 53 20.98 16.05 7.72
C TRP A 53 20.62 15.22 6.49
N THR A 54 21.20 14.03 6.41
CA THR A 54 20.79 12.97 5.48
C THR A 54 20.53 11.69 6.27
N ALA A 55 19.47 10.97 5.92
CA ALA A 55 19.12 9.70 6.53
C ALA A 55 19.04 8.60 5.48
N THR A 56 19.67 7.45 5.75
CA THR A 56 19.67 6.31 4.83
C THR A 56 19.57 5.01 5.62
N SER A 57 18.74 4.12 5.15
CA SER A 57 18.76 2.73 5.61
C SER A 57 19.94 1.98 4.99
N LEU A 58 20.67 1.23 5.82
CA LEU A 58 21.77 0.37 5.39
C LEU A 58 21.28 -1.05 5.04
N VAL A 59 19.97 -1.29 5.10
CA VAL A 59 19.32 -2.56 4.75
C VAL A 59 18.14 -2.31 3.83
N GLN A 60 17.83 -3.25 2.94
CA GLN A 60 16.77 -3.09 1.93
C GLN A 60 15.35 -3.18 2.52
N TRP A 61 15.19 -3.94 3.59
CA TRP A 61 13.91 -4.20 4.24
C TRP A 61 13.44 -3.12 5.24
N CYS A 62 14.17 -2.01 5.32
CA CYS A 62 13.75 -0.82 6.08
C CYS A 62 13.87 0.41 5.19
N LYS A 63 12.80 1.18 5.08
CA LYS A 63 12.74 2.41 4.26
C LYS A 63 12.60 3.61 5.17
N VAL A 64 13.22 4.72 4.77
CA VAL A 64 13.15 5.99 5.51
C VAL A 64 12.24 6.95 4.75
N SER A 65 11.27 7.55 5.42
CA SER A 65 10.28 8.46 4.80
C SER A 65 10.90 9.68 4.13
N GLN A 66 12.06 10.13 4.60
CA GLN A 66 12.75 11.32 4.08
C GLN A 66 14.26 11.10 4.13
N GLY A 67 14.92 11.18 2.97
CA GLY A 67 16.35 10.92 2.85
C GLY A 67 17.25 12.10 3.22
N LYS A 68 16.75 13.33 3.29
CA LYS A 68 17.50 14.55 3.63
C LYS A 68 16.57 15.66 4.11
N GLY A 69 17.10 16.60 4.87
CA GLY A 69 16.39 17.78 5.33
C GLY A 69 17.25 18.75 6.11
N THR A 70 16.63 19.77 6.65
CA THR A 70 17.23 20.77 7.56
C THR A 70 16.29 20.98 8.73
N GLY A 71 16.82 21.04 9.95
CA GLY A 71 16.02 21.22 11.14
C GLY A 71 15.35 19.95 11.65
N SER A 72 14.53 20.10 12.67
CA SER A 72 13.85 18.98 13.35
C SER A 72 12.72 18.39 12.48
N THR A 73 12.55 17.07 12.58
CA THR A 73 11.52 16.34 11.82
C THR A 73 11.14 15.04 12.52
N MET A 74 10.02 14.46 12.08
CA MET A 74 9.62 13.10 12.43
C MET A 74 9.97 12.15 11.28
N LEU A 75 11.01 11.34 11.45
CA LEU A 75 11.35 10.27 10.52
C LEU A 75 10.48 9.05 10.78
N ARG A 76 9.86 8.52 9.74
CA ARG A 76 9.17 7.24 9.77
C ARG A 76 10.04 6.19 9.10
N LEU A 77 10.28 5.10 9.80
CA LEU A 77 11.05 3.97 9.31
C LEU A 77 10.08 2.83 9.06
N THR A 78 9.76 2.54 7.82
CA THR A 78 8.92 1.41 7.44
C THR A 78 9.77 0.16 7.40
N VAL A 79 9.48 -0.78 8.28
CA VAL A 79 10.13 -2.07 8.42
C VAL A 79 9.25 -3.11 7.76
N GLU A 80 9.74 -3.72 6.68
CA GLU A 80 8.99 -4.74 5.93
C GLU A 80 8.78 -6.02 6.76
N GLY A 81 7.74 -6.79 6.44
CA GLY A 81 7.47 -8.06 7.09
C GLY A 81 8.65 -9.05 7.00
N ASN A 82 8.83 -9.86 8.02
CA ASN A 82 9.90 -10.86 8.12
C ASN A 82 9.33 -12.26 8.26
N ILE A 83 9.36 -13.02 7.18
CA ILE A 83 8.88 -14.42 7.13
C ILE A 83 9.99 -15.45 7.39
N ASP A 84 11.23 -14.99 7.60
CA ASP A 84 12.40 -15.83 7.80
C ASP A 84 12.97 -15.67 9.25
N LYS A 85 14.24 -15.80 9.42
CA LYS A 85 14.95 -15.68 10.70
C LYS A 85 14.96 -14.24 11.21
N GLU A 86 15.16 -14.10 12.52
CA GLU A 86 15.44 -12.78 13.10
C GLU A 86 16.54 -12.05 12.34
N ARG A 87 16.37 -10.74 12.18
CA ARG A 87 17.31 -9.92 11.43
C ARG A 87 17.56 -8.59 12.13
N SER A 88 18.74 -8.04 11.88
CA SER A 88 19.13 -6.73 12.39
C SER A 88 19.55 -5.81 11.25
N GLY A 89 19.24 -4.54 11.39
CA GLY A 89 19.59 -3.51 10.43
C GLY A 89 19.86 -2.19 11.12
N THR A 90 20.42 -1.24 10.36
CA THR A 90 20.76 0.08 10.87
C THR A 90 20.28 1.14 9.88
N VAL A 91 19.65 2.18 10.40
CA VAL A 91 19.43 3.45 9.71
C VAL A 91 20.47 4.44 10.23
N ALA A 92 21.19 5.10 9.34
CA ALA A 92 22.18 6.10 9.69
C ALA A 92 21.67 7.50 9.33
N ILE A 93 21.86 8.44 10.27
CA ILE A 93 21.59 9.87 10.08
C ILE A 93 22.94 10.57 10.16
N TRP A 94 23.33 11.23 9.07
CA TRP A 94 24.56 12.03 8.98
C TRP A 94 24.23 13.49 9.15
N THR A 95 24.96 14.15 10.02
CA THR A 95 25.00 15.60 10.16
C THR A 95 26.43 16.10 9.99
N PRO A 96 26.70 17.40 9.83
CA PRO A 96 28.06 17.92 9.79
C PRO A 96 28.88 17.66 11.07
N GLN A 97 28.23 17.31 12.18
CA GLN A 97 28.90 17.10 13.46
C GLN A 97 29.11 15.63 13.78
N GLU A 98 28.11 14.78 13.51
CA GLU A 98 28.14 13.38 13.92
C GLU A 98 27.26 12.50 13.04
N VAL A 99 27.43 11.18 13.21
CA VAL A 99 26.60 10.14 12.61
C VAL A 99 25.85 9.40 13.69
N ILE A 100 24.54 9.53 13.69
CA ILE A 100 23.67 8.78 14.60
C ILE A 100 23.25 7.48 13.90
N ARG A 101 23.32 6.36 14.64
CA ARG A 101 22.86 5.06 14.17
C ARG A 101 21.65 4.62 14.95
N ILE A 102 20.60 4.24 14.22
CA ILE A 102 19.36 3.66 14.77
C ILE A 102 19.40 2.18 14.42
N ASN A 103 19.51 1.34 15.43
CA ASN A 103 19.57 -0.10 15.27
C ASN A 103 18.17 -0.70 15.43
N ILE A 104 17.84 -1.59 14.51
CA ILE A 104 16.53 -2.25 14.44
C ILE A 104 16.78 -3.75 14.50
N HIS A 105 16.18 -4.41 15.48
CA HIS A 105 16.18 -5.86 15.61
C HIS A 105 14.75 -6.40 15.47
N GLN A 106 14.51 -7.08 14.34
CA GLN A 106 13.19 -7.64 14.00
C GLN A 106 13.17 -9.14 14.28
N ILE A 107 12.15 -9.58 15.00
CA ILE A 107 12.00 -10.99 15.34
C ILE A 107 11.64 -11.84 14.11
N ALA A 108 11.93 -13.14 14.19
CA ALA A 108 11.45 -14.13 13.24
C ALA A 108 9.93 -14.31 13.34
N LEU A 109 9.32 -14.81 12.27
CA LEU A 109 7.97 -15.36 12.35
C LEU A 109 7.99 -16.56 13.31
N PRO A 110 7.09 -16.61 14.32
CA PRO A 110 7.05 -17.73 15.24
C PRO A 110 6.83 -19.07 14.54
N SER A 111 7.55 -20.10 14.97
CA SER A 111 7.46 -21.44 14.37
C SER A 111 6.03 -21.96 14.41
N GLY A 112 5.54 -22.46 13.27
CA GLY A 112 4.18 -22.98 13.11
C GLY A 112 3.11 -21.91 12.88
N GLN A 113 3.48 -20.64 12.76
CA GLN A 113 2.60 -19.57 12.29
C GLN A 113 2.82 -19.36 10.80
N GLU A 114 1.75 -19.03 10.11
CA GLU A 114 1.77 -18.54 8.73
C GLU A 114 1.72 -17.02 8.73
N TYR A 115 2.49 -16.40 7.83
CA TYR A 115 2.50 -14.94 7.71
C TYR A 115 1.19 -14.47 7.05
N HIS A 116 0.54 -13.51 7.67
CA HIS A 116 -0.65 -12.88 7.10
C HIS A 116 -0.26 -11.59 6.38
N TYR A 117 -0.44 -11.60 5.06
CA TYR A 117 -0.09 -10.45 4.21
C TYR A 117 -1.17 -9.39 4.24
N LYS A 118 -0.81 -8.15 4.57
CA LYS A 118 -1.66 -6.97 4.36
C LYS A 118 -1.20 -6.24 3.12
N ILE A 119 -2.08 -6.15 2.14
CA ILE A 119 -1.78 -5.57 0.82
C ILE A 119 -2.55 -4.26 0.68
N PRO A 120 -1.88 -3.10 0.74
CA PRO A 120 -2.54 -1.80 0.61
C PRO A 120 -3.12 -1.61 -0.80
N VAL A 121 -4.38 -1.21 -0.87
CA VAL A 121 -5.11 -0.92 -2.12
C VAL A 121 -5.46 0.55 -2.18
N ILE A 122 -5.24 1.16 -3.33
CA ILE A 122 -5.74 2.49 -3.68
C ILE A 122 -6.68 2.37 -4.89
N PHE A 123 -7.91 2.81 -4.72
CA PHE A 123 -8.87 2.97 -5.80
C PHE A 123 -8.70 4.35 -6.42
N HIS A 124 -8.37 4.41 -7.69
CA HIS A 124 -8.40 5.63 -8.50
C HIS A 124 -9.76 5.69 -9.21
N VAL A 125 -10.67 6.48 -8.65
CA VAL A 125 -12.00 6.69 -9.25
C VAL A 125 -11.88 7.75 -10.33
N LEU A 126 -11.88 7.31 -11.61
CA LEU A 126 -11.77 8.20 -12.75
C LEU A 126 -13.17 8.62 -13.18
N TYR A 127 -13.43 9.93 -13.24
CA TYR A 127 -14.77 10.46 -13.53
C TYR A 127 -14.71 11.73 -14.39
N ALA A 128 -15.72 11.93 -15.21
CA ALA A 128 -15.97 13.19 -15.89
C ALA A 128 -17.08 14.01 -15.19
N SER A 129 -18.05 13.32 -14.58
CA SER A 129 -19.19 13.92 -13.86
C SER A 129 -19.30 13.39 -12.43
N GLN A 130 -19.24 14.30 -11.44
CA GLN A 130 -19.46 13.96 -10.04
C GLN A 130 -20.94 13.60 -9.70
N THR A 131 -21.86 13.98 -10.55
CA THR A 131 -23.29 13.69 -10.36
C THR A 131 -23.72 12.37 -10.98
N ASP A 132 -22.85 11.72 -11.74
CA ASP A 132 -23.08 10.40 -12.29
C ASP A 132 -22.57 9.35 -11.30
N ASN A 133 -23.53 8.64 -10.68
CA ASN A 133 -23.24 7.60 -9.68
C ASN A 133 -22.58 6.34 -10.26
N LYS A 134 -22.48 6.23 -11.58
CA LYS A 134 -21.73 5.18 -12.27
C LYS A 134 -20.27 5.57 -12.57
N GLN A 135 -19.93 6.84 -12.37
CA GLN A 135 -18.58 7.36 -12.50
C GLN A 135 -17.97 7.72 -11.15
N TYR A 136 -18.73 8.45 -10.33
CA TYR A 136 -18.27 8.91 -9.01
C TYR A 136 -18.77 7.95 -7.92
N ILE A 137 -18.04 6.84 -7.75
CA ILE A 137 -18.37 5.82 -6.78
C ILE A 137 -17.89 6.27 -5.38
N PRO A 138 -18.75 6.30 -4.34
CA PRO A 138 -18.38 6.77 -3.03
C PRO A 138 -17.45 5.76 -2.31
N GLN A 139 -16.59 6.27 -1.44
CA GLN A 139 -15.63 5.49 -0.65
C GLN A 139 -16.32 4.37 0.15
N SER A 140 -17.51 4.62 0.71
CA SER A 140 -18.25 3.60 1.46
C SER A 140 -18.57 2.36 0.62
N ARG A 141 -18.88 2.55 -0.67
CA ARG A 141 -19.13 1.43 -1.59
C ARG A 141 -17.84 0.67 -1.90
N LEU A 142 -16.74 1.38 -2.10
CA LEU A 142 -15.45 0.75 -2.37
C LEU A 142 -14.93 -0.04 -1.16
N ALA A 143 -15.17 0.47 0.06
CA ALA A 143 -14.85 -0.25 1.28
C ALA A 143 -15.66 -1.55 1.42
N GLU A 144 -16.96 -1.52 1.10
CA GLU A 144 -17.83 -2.70 1.09
C GLU A 144 -17.38 -3.74 0.05
N ILE A 145 -17.03 -3.30 -1.16
CA ILE A 145 -16.46 -4.19 -2.20
C ILE A 145 -15.18 -4.85 -1.69
N LEU A 146 -14.28 -4.09 -1.08
CA LEU A 146 -13.02 -4.63 -0.57
C LEU A 146 -13.22 -5.63 0.57
N GLU A 147 -14.19 -5.39 1.46
CA GLU A 147 -14.58 -6.34 2.51
C GLU A 147 -15.09 -7.66 1.92
N ASN A 148 -15.94 -7.60 0.90
CA ASN A 148 -16.47 -8.77 0.21
C ASN A 148 -15.37 -9.55 -0.54
N VAL A 149 -14.42 -8.84 -1.19
CA VAL A 149 -13.24 -9.45 -1.80
C VAL A 149 -12.40 -10.18 -0.77
N ASN A 150 -12.15 -9.58 0.39
CA ASN A 150 -11.42 -10.22 1.48
C ASN A 150 -12.14 -11.48 1.99
N ALA A 151 -13.47 -11.51 2.00
CA ALA A 151 -14.22 -12.70 2.35
C ALA A 151 -13.95 -13.86 1.36
N TYR A 152 -13.86 -13.60 0.06
CA TYR A 152 -13.47 -14.60 -0.93
C TYR A 152 -12.04 -15.12 -0.70
N TYR A 153 -11.09 -14.25 -0.42
CA TYR A 153 -9.70 -14.63 -0.16
C TYR A 153 -9.49 -15.37 1.17
N LYS A 154 -10.44 -15.23 2.11
CA LYS A 154 -10.53 -16.06 3.32
C LYS A 154 -11.23 -17.41 3.08
N GLY A 155 -11.55 -17.73 1.84
CA GLY A 155 -12.20 -18.97 1.47
C GLY A 155 -13.71 -19.02 1.71
N ASN A 156 -14.32 -17.88 2.01
CA ASN A 156 -15.78 -17.79 2.17
C ASN A 156 -16.46 -17.65 0.81
N THR A 157 -17.66 -18.18 0.69
CA THR A 157 -18.52 -17.90 -0.45
C THR A 157 -19.63 -16.98 -0.02
N LEU A 158 -19.87 -15.93 -0.80
CA LEU A 158 -20.92 -14.94 -0.51
C LEU A 158 -22.29 -15.32 -1.09
N TYR A 159 -22.42 -16.50 -1.68
CA TYR A 159 -23.68 -16.98 -2.24
C TYR A 159 -23.97 -18.45 -1.86
N LYS A 160 -25.25 -18.75 -1.81
CA LYS A 160 -25.73 -20.09 -1.43
C LYS A 160 -25.31 -21.14 -2.48
N GLY A 161 -24.62 -22.20 -2.03
CA GLY A 161 -24.17 -23.29 -2.88
C GLY A 161 -22.77 -23.14 -3.44
N GLY A 162 -22.04 -22.08 -3.10
CA GLY A 162 -20.63 -21.96 -3.39
C GLY A 162 -19.79 -22.98 -2.62
N ALA A 163 -18.72 -23.50 -3.25
CA ALA A 163 -17.77 -24.35 -2.56
C ALA A 163 -16.93 -23.53 -1.57
N ALA A 164 -16.61 -24.12 -0.42
CA ALA A 164 -15.66 -23.53 0.51
C ALA A 164 -14.27 -23.47 -0.17
N GLY A 165 -13.63 -22.30 -0.09
CA GLY A 165 -12.27 -22.09 -0.54
C GLY A 165 -11.25 -22.36 0.57
N VAL A 166 -10.02 -21.96 0.31
CA VAL A 166 -8.91 -21.99 1.27
C VAL A 166 -8.57 -20.56 1.63
N ASP A 167 -8.26 -20.31 2.89
CA ASP A 167 -7.72 -19.01 3.35
C ASP A 167 -6.35 -18.80 2.71
N MET A 168 -6.20 -17.72 1.98
CA MET A 168 -4.97 -17.37 1.27
C MET A 168 -3.94 -16.68 2.19
N ASN A 169 -4.25 -16.48 3.47
CA ASN A 169 -3.44 -15.73 4.45
C ASN A 169 -3.07 -14.32 3.98
N LEU A 170 -3.97 -13.67 3.26
CA LEU A 170 -3.80 -12.29 2.83
C LEU A 170 -5.08 -11.47 3.02
N GLU A 171 -4.90 -10.17 3.18
CA GLU A 171 -5.96 -9.20 3.32
C GLU A 171 -5.62 -7.94 2.51
N PHE A 172 -6.54 -7.51 1.67
CA PHE A 172 -6.46 -6.21 1.01
C PHE A 172 -6.97 -5.14 1.97
N VAL A 173 -6.13 -4.16 2.28
CA VAL A 173 -6.47 -3.07 3.19
C VAL A 173 -6.50 -1.74 2.45
N PRO A 174 -7.43 -0.81 2.78
CA PRO A 174 -7.41 0.50 2.15
C PRO A 174 -6.10 1.23 2.50
N ALA A 175 -5.48 1.91 1.53
CA ALA A 175 -4.34 2.78 1.80
C ALA A 175 -4.77 3.89 2.77
N GLU A 176 -4.09 4.02 3.90
CA GLU A 176 -4.39 5.04 4.93
C GLU A 176 -3.62 6.33 4.70
N ASN A 177 -2.47 6.24 4.04
CA ASN A 177 -1.56 7.35 3.79
C ASN A 177 -1.22 7.44 2.31
N ASP A 178 -0.91 8.66 1.85
CA ASP A 178 -0.34 8.89 0.53
C ASP A 178 1.12 8.39 0.40
N GLU A 179 1.73 8.57 -0.77
CA GLU A 179 3.09 8.14 -1.04
C GLU A 179 4.13 8.87 -0.17
N GLU A 180 3.84 10.11 0.27
CA GLU A 180 4.64 10.92 1.18
C GLU A 180 4.39 10.56 2.66
N GLY A 181 3.37 9.75 2.94
CA GLY A 181 3.02 9.28 4.28
C GLY A 181 2.08 10.22 5.04
N ASN A 182 1.40 11.14 4.36
CA ASN A 182 0.33 11.94 4.94
C ASN A 182 -0.97 11.14 4.99
N ALA A 183 -1.75 11.30 6.05
CA ALA A 183 -3.03 10.63 6.16
C ALA A 183 -4.00 11.07 5.05
N LEU A 184 -4.61 10.10 4.38
CA LEU A 184 -5.61 10.37 3.35
C LEU A 184 -6.91 10.88 3.98
N PRO A 185 -7.52 11.94 3.45
CA PRO A 185 -8.83 12.39 3.89
C PRO A 185 -9.92 11.34 3.60
N THR A 186 -9.69 10.50 2.60
CA THR A 186 -10.58 9.41 2.18
C THR A 186 -9.74 8.14 2.02
N PRO A 187 -9.56 7.33 3.10
CA PRO A 187 -8.73 6.15 3.06
C PRO A 187 -9.08 5.22 1.89
N GLY A 188 -8.05 4.77 1.18
CA GLY A 188 -8.16 3.85 0.06
C GLY A 188 -8.71 4.42 -1.23
N VAL A 189 -8.96 5.73 -1.34
CA VAL A 189 -9.58 6.31 -2.54
C VAL A 189 -8.94 7.64 -2.95
N GLU A 190 -8.62 7.72 -4.23
CA GLU A 190 -8.27 8.95 -4.93
C GLU A 190 -9.30 9.22 -6.04
N TYR A 191 -9.79 10.46 -6.12
CA TYR A 191 -10.74 10.88 -7.15
C TYR A 191 -10.03 11.69 -8.23
N VAL A 192 -9.98 11.13 -9.45
CA VAL A 192 -9.28 11.75 -10.59
C VAL A 192 -10.29 12.21 -11.63
N ARG A 193 -10.40 13.53 -11.83
CA ARG A 193 -11.29 14.08 -12.84
C ARG A 193 -10.63 14.02 -14.23
N LEU A 194 -11.36 13.45 -15.19
CA LEU A 194 -10.99 13.42 -16.60
C LEU A 194 -11.92 14.31 -17.43
N GLU A 195 -11.50 14.62 -18.64
CA GLU A 195 -12.31 15.43 -19.55
C GLU A 195 -13.45 14.63 -20.21
N THR A 196 -13.20 13.35 -20.47
CA THR A 196 -14.12 12.47 -21.21
C THR A 196 -14.26 11.09 -20.61
N MET A 197 -15.45 10.52 -20.70
CA MET A 197 -15.81 9.13 -20.41
C MET A 197 -16.82 8.66 -21.47
N PRO A 198 -16.94 7.37 -21.79
CA PRO A 198 -16.17 6.22 -21.29
C PRO A 198 -14.77 6.13 -21.94
N LEU A 199 -13.91 5.26 -21.41
CA LEU A 199 -12.58 4.96 -21.94
C LEU A 199 -12.50 3.51 -22.45
N ASP A 200 -11.74 3.32 -23.53
CA ASP A 200 -11.33 1.99 -23.98
C ASP A 200 -10.34 1.39 -22.96
N CYS A 201 -10.72 0.29 -22.31
CA CYS A 201 -9.95 -0.28 -21.22
C CYS A 201 -8.63 -0.92 -21.69
N GLU A 202 -8.59 -1.54 -22.85
CA GLU A 202 -7.36 -2.13 -23.41
C GLU A 202 -6.37 -1.03 -23.82
N ALA A 203 -6.87 0.02 -24.48
CA ALA A 203 -6.06 1.18 -24.82
C ALA A 203 -5.53 1.89 -23.56
N PHE A 204 -6.37 2.06 -22.52
CA PHE A 204 -5.96 2.65 -21.25
C PHE A 204 -4.85 1.84 -20.58
N MET A 205 -5.01 0.50 -20.49
CA MET A 205 -4.09 -0.40 -19.82
C MET A 205 -2.75 -0.54 -20.55
N SER A 206 -2.69 -0.27 -21.85
CA SER A 206 -1.47 -0.36 -22.66
C SER A 206 -0.75 0.99 -22.86
N ASP A 207 -1.38 2.11 -22.53
CA ASP A 207 -0.80 3.43 -22.73
C ASP A 207 0.16 3.83 -21.61
N LYS A 208 1.45 3.91 -21.94
CA LYS A 208 2.50 4.33 -20.99
C LYS A 208 2.22 5.67 -20.31
N ARG A 209 1.49 6.58 -20.93
CA ARG A 209 1.15 7.89 -20.33
C ARG A 209 0.32 7.76 -19.06
N ASN A 210 -0.44 6.69 -18.93
CA ASN A 210 -1.26 6.42 -17.75
C ASN A 210 -0.46 5.90 -16.54
N VAL A 211 0.84 5.62 -16.73
CA VAL A 211 1.75 5.27 -15.62
C VAL A 211 1.84 6.40 -14.59
N ASP A 212 1.69 7.64 -15.01
CA ASP A 212 1.73 8.81 -14.11
C ASP A 212 0.59 8.82 -13.08
N MET A 213 -0.52 8.12 -13.36
CA MET A 213 -1.65 7.98 -12.44
C MET A 213 -1.40 6.96 -11.32
N LEU A 214 -0.38 6.09 -11.46
CA LEU A 214 -0.11 5.07 -10.47
C LEU A 214 0.52 5.67 -9.20
N TRP A 215 0.13 5.15 -8.07
CA TRP A 215 0.96 5.18 -6.86
C TRP A 215 2.02 4.09 -6.95
N ASP A 216 3.08 4.19 -6.12
CA ASP A 216 4.20 3.24 -6.12
C ASP A 216 3.72 1.77 -6.18
N PRO A 217 3.90 1.07 -7.31
CA PRO A 217 3.37 -0.28 -7.49
C PRO A 217 4.09 -1.35 -6.67
N ASN A 218 5.17 -0.98 -5.98
CA ASN A 218 5.86 -1.87 -5.04
C ASN A 218 5.24 -1.81 -3.64
N ARG A 219 4.36 -0.84 -3.39
CA ARG A 219 3.72 -0.60 -2.09
C ARG A 219 2.20 -0.72 -2.14
N TYR A 220 1.60 -0.41 -3.28
CA TYR A 220 0.15 -0.33 -3.44
C TYR A 220 -0.33 -1.16 -4.62
N VAL A 221 -1.44 -1.83 -4.44
CA VAL A 221 -2.24 -2.31 -5.57
C VAL A 221 -3.08 -1.13 -6.06
N ASN A 222 -2.82 -0.72 -7.30
CA ASN A 222 -3.57 0.34 -7.96
C ASN A 222 -4.79 -0.27 -8.65
N VAL A 223 -5.99 0.15 -8.27
CA VAL A 223 -7.26 -0.27 -8.89
C VAL A 223 -7.89 0.93 -9.56
N MET A 224 -7.93 0.95 -10.88
CA MET A 224 -8.59 1.98 -11.69
C MET A 224 -10.07 1.65 -11.84
N LEU A 225 -10.95 2.56 -11.47
CA LEU A 225 -12.38 2.38 -11.55
C LEU A 225 -12.98 3.45 -12.48
N TYR A 226 -13.50 3.03 -13.64
CA TYR A 226 -14.05 3.94 -14.66
C TYR A 226 -15.02 3.24 -15.59
N ASN A 227 -15.84 4.00 -16.33
CA ASN A 227 -16.74 3.45 -17.33
C ASN A 227 -15.94 2.95 -18.54
N PHE A 228 -16.04 1.66 -18.85
CA PHE A 228 -15.44 1.10 -20.06
C PHE A 228 -16.27 1.45 -21.29
N ALA A 229 -15.60 1.79 -22.38
CA ALA A 229 -16.23 1.95 -23.68
C ALA A 229 -16.66 0.57 -24.21
N ASP A 230 -17.84 0.52 -24.84
CA ASP A 230 -18.26 -0.68 -25.59
C ASP A 230 -17.50 -0.74 -26.92
N VAL A 231 -16.44 -1.54 -26.96
CA VAL A 231 -15.61 -1.74 -28.16
C VAL A 231 -15.96 -3.04 -28.89
N SER A 232 -16.82 -3.90 -28.31
CA SER A 232 -17.08 -5.27 -28.81
C SER A 232 -18.21 -5.39 -29.82
N GLY A 233 -18.94 -4.31 -30.10
CA GLY A 233 -20.08 -4.33 -31.05
C GLY A 233 -21.26 -5.16 -30.56
N GLY A 234 -21.40 -5.41 -29.28
CA GLY A 234 -22.69 -5.72 -28.67
C GLY A 234 -22.93 -7.12 -28.12
N ASN A 235 -21.96 -8.05 -28.08
CA ASN A 235 -22.23 -9.39 -27.55
C ASN A 235 -21.39 -9.81 -26.34
N SER A 236 -20.40 -9.04 -25.92
CA SER A 236 -19.61 -9.32 -24.72
C SER A 236 -19.29 -8.02 -23.98
N VAL A 237 -19.29 -8.08 -22.66
CA VAL A 237 -18.96 -6.93 -21.80
C VAL A 237 -17.69 -7.26 -21.03
N ILE A 238 -16.73 -6.34 -21.06
CA ILE A 238 -15.55 -6.44 -20.20
C ILE A 238 -15.90 -5.83 -18.85
N LEU A 239 -15.83 -6.64 -17.78
CA LEU A 239 -16.14 -6.23 -16.43
C LEU A 239 -14.89 -5.75 -15.68
N GLY A 240 -13.76 -6.38 -15.96
CA GLY A 240 -12.45 -6.04 -15.41
C GLY A 240 -11.34 -6.48 -16.34
N ILE A 241 -10.15 -5.96 -16.11
CA ILE A 241 -8.91 -6.34 -16.80
C ILE A 241 -7.73 -6.08 -15.87
N SER A 242 -6.76 -6.98 -15.87
CA SER A 242 -5.59 -6.89 -14.99
C SER A 242 -4.30 -7.23 -15.70
N HIS A 243 -3.20 -6.63 -15.26
CA HIS A 243 -1.87 -7.05 -15.62
C HIS A 243 -1.36 -8.16 -14.70
N LEU A 244 -0.73 -9.18 -15.27
CA LEU A 244 0.06 -10.13 -14.50
C LEU A 244 1.28 -9.44 -13.87
N PRO A 245 1.80 -9.94 -12.74
CA PRO A 245 3.00 -9.38 -12.13
C PRO A 245 4.22 -9.63 -13.01
N PHE A 246 5.23 -8.77 -12.86
CA PHE A 246 6.53 -9.03 -13.49
C PHE A 246 7.31 -10.08 -12.72
N SER A 247 7.97 -10.98 -13.45
CA SER A 247 8.91 -11.94 -12.89
C SER A 247 10.34 -11.47 -13.12
N THR A 248 11.14 -11.44 -12.06
CA THR A 248 12.57 -11.15 -12.19
C THR A 248 13.34 -12.37 -12.68
N SER A 249 14.45 -12.14 -13.39
CA SER A 249 15.35 -13.21 -13.78
C SER A 249 16.05 -13.84 -12.56
N GLY A 250 16.41 -15.13 -12.64
CA GLY A 250 17.13 -15.84 -11.58
C GLY A 250 16.26 -16.83 -10.80
N SER A 251 16.55 -17.01 -9.51
CA SER A 251 15.87 -17.98 -8.65
C SER A 251 14.38 -17.69 -8.43
N ASN A 252 13.97 -16.45 -8.65
CA ASN A 252 12.59 -15.98 -8.47
C ASN A 252 11.83 -15.90 -9.82
N TYR A 253 12.39 -16.44 -10.89
CA TYR A 253 11.69 -16.49 -12.18
C TYR A 253 10.50 -17.42 -12.12
N LEU A 254 9.35 -16.92 -12.55
CA LEU A 254 8.11 -17.70 -12.69
C LEU A 254 7.74 -17.74 -14.16
N GLU A 255 7.62 -18.96 -14.69
CA GLU A 255 7.23 -19.20 -16.09
C GLU A 255 5.80 -18.68 -16.35
N GLY A 256 5.61 -18.08 -17.51
CA GLY A 256 4.31 -17.52 -17.92
C GLY A 256 4.08 -16.06 -17.49
N LEU A 257 4.94 -15.51 -16.65
CA LEU A 257 4.85 -14.09 -16.28
C LEU A 257 5.75 -13.21 -17.17
N PRO A 258 5.38 -11.94 -17.40
CA PRO A 258 6.24 -10.98 -18.08
C PRO A 258 7.57 -10.81 -17.36
N ALA A 259 8.69 -10.95 -18.08
CA ALA A 259 10.03 -10.82 -17.49
C ALA A 259 10.43 -9.35 -17.32
N THR A 260 11.14 -9.05 -16.23
CA THR A 260 11.81 -7.77 -16.02
C THR A 260 13.22 -7.96 -15.46
N THR A 261 14.10 -7.01 -15.75
CA THR A 261 15.43 -6.93 -15.14
C THR A 261 15.45 -6.01 -13.91
N TYR A 262 14.36 -5.31 -13.65
CA TYR A 262 14.24 -4.37 -12.53
C TYR A 262 13.75 -5.09 -11.27
N SER A 263 14.48 -4.93 -10.18
CA SER A 263 14.08 -5.41 -8.85
C SER A 263 13.13 -4.45 -8.12
N TYR A 264 13.03 -3.21 -8.63
CA TYR A 264 12.13 -2.18 -8.14
C TYR A 264 11.49 -1.44 -9.32
N LEU A 265 10.16 -1.38 -9.32
CA LEU A 265 9.41 -0.74 -10.39
C LEU A 265 9.29 0.76 -10.12
N THR A 266 9.60 1.56 -11.13
CA THR A 266 9.43 3.01 -11.12
C THR A 266 8.58 3.45 -12.29
N LYS A 267 8.01 4.66 -12.25
CA LYS A 267 7.23 5.20 -13.37
C LYS A 267 8.03 5.25 -14.67
N GLU A 268 9.35 5.45 -14.59
CA GLU A 268 10.23 5.49 -15.75
C GLU A 268 10.44 4.11 -16.41
N ASN A 269 10.55 3.06 -15.58
CA ASN A 269 10.88 1.71 -16.07
C ASN A 269 9.65 0.84 -16.36
N LEU A 270 8.44 1.30 -16.03
CA LEU A 270 7.21 0.63 -16.40
C LEU A 270 6.89 0.85 -17.88
N PRO A 271 6.61 -0.21 -18.66
CA PRO A 271 6.21 -0.09 -20.07
C PRO A 271 4.73 0.32 -20.21
N TYR A 272 3.89 0.10 -19.21
CA TYR A 272 2.46 0.38 -19.16
C TYR A 272 2.01 0.53 -17.69
N PRO A 273 0.81 1.08 -17.40
CA PRO A 273 0.32 1.24 -16.03
C PRO A 273 -0.01 -0.14 -15.43
N LYS A 274 0.89 -0.68 -14.60
CA LYS A 274 0.65 -1.95 -13.90
C LYS A 274 -0.42 -1.77 -12.84
N CYS A 275 -1.66 -2.12 -13.19
CA CYS A 275 -2.83 -1.96 -12.33
C CYS A 275 -3.90 -3.01 -12.64
N VAL A 276 -4.96 -2.96 -11.86
CA VAL A 276 -6.26 -3.58 -12.12
C VAL A 276 -7.20 -2.50 -12.61
N SER A 277 -8.03 -2.76 -13.63
CA SER A 277 -9.10 -1.87 -14.05
C SER A 277 -10.45 -2.56 -13.92
N ILE A 278 -11.44 -1.86 -13.34
CA ILE A 278 -12.79 -2.35 -13.11
C ILE A 278 -13.80 -1.43 -13.77
N ASN A 279 -14.78 -2.01 -14.47
CA ASN A 279 -15.85 -1.27 -15.12
C ASN A 279 -16.83 -0.73 -14.09
N SER A 280 -16.81 0.56 -13.83
CA SER A 280 -17.64 1.22 -12.82
C SER A 280 -19.13 1.20 -13.13
N LEU A 281 -19.53 0.88 -14.37
CA LEU A 281 -20.95 0.68 -14.71
C LEU A 281 -21.60 -0.41 -13.86
N TYR A 282 -20.82 -1.37 -13.39
CA TYR A 282 -21.24 -2.54 -12.61
C TYR A 282 -20.88 -2.44 -11.12
N ALA A 283 -20.43 -1.29 -10.65
CA ALA A 283 -19.98 -1.10 -9.27
C ALA A 283 -21.06 -1.41 -8.19
N TYR A 284 -22.32 -1.49 -8.58
CA TYR A 284 -23.45 -1.82 -7.70
C TYR A 284 -24.10 -3.17 -8.01
N GLU A 285 -23.52 -3.93 -8.94
CA GLU A 285 -24.01 -5.29 -9.24
C GLU A 285 -23.42 -6.27 -8.24
N GLU A 286 -24.30 -7.05 -7.61
CA GLU A 286 -23.93 -8.03 -6.59
C GLU A 286 -24.72 -9.32 -6.75
N THR A 287 -24.16 -10.41 -6.24
CA THR A 287 -24.84 -11.68 -6.05
C THR A 287 -25.74 -11.60 -4.83
N GLY A 288 -27.06 -11.79 -5.05
CA GLY A 288 -28.04 -11.89 -4.01
C GLY A 288 -28.40 -13.36 -3.69
N GLU A 289 -29.71 -13.69 -3.78
CA GLU A 289 -30.18 -15.10 -3.64
C GLU A 289 -29.68 -16.01 -4.77
N ARG A 290 -29.39 -15.43 -5.93
CA ARG A 290 -28.83 -16.13 -7.11
C ARG A 290 -27.54 -15.47 -7.51
N TYR A 291 -26.63 -16.28 -8.07
CA TYR A 291 -25.38 -15.78 -8.63
C TYR A 291 -25.65 -14.76 -9.74
N ASN A 292 -24.92 -13.64 -9.65
CA ASN A 292 -24.93 -12.59 -10.66
C ASN A 292 -23.56 -12.57 -11.36
N SER A 293 -23.51 -12.88 -12.64
CA SER A 293 -22.28 -12.86 -13.43
C SER A 293 -21.63 -11.48 -13.59
N TYR A 294 -22.36 -10.42 -13.24
CA TYR A 294 -21.88 -9.03 -13.24
C TYR A 294 -21.44 -8.55 -11.84
N ASP A 295 -21.38 -9.47 -10.86
CA ASP A 295 -20.97 -9.14 -9.49
C ASP A 295 -19.58 -8.51 -9.45
N VAL A 296 -19.52 -7.25 -9.01
CA VAL A 296 -18.27 -6.48 -8.94
C VAL A 296 -17.26 -7.08 -7.94
N ASN A 297 -17.75 -7.72 -6.87
CA ASN A 297 -16.89 -8.33 -5.86
C ASN A 297 -16.16 -9.53 -6.44
N VAL A 298 -16.87 -10.36 -7.21
CA VAL A 298 -16.30 -11.51 -7.94
C VAL A 298 -15.32 -11.02 -9.00
N THR A 299 -15.70 -10.00 -9.77
CA THR A 299 -14.84 -9.41 -10.81
C THR A 299 -13.54 -8.89 -10.20
N LEU A 300 -13.62 -8.07 -9.14
CA LEU A 300 -12.41 -7.53 -8.51
C LEU A 300 -11.56 -8.64 -7.89
N ALA A 301 -12.16 -9.62 -7.23
CA ALA A 301 -11.41 -10.76 -6.69
C ALA A 301 -10.68 -11.54 -7.79
N HIS A 302 -11.31 -11.74 -8.95
CA HIS A 302 -10.71 -12.39 -10.12
C HIS A 302 -9.52 -11.59 -10.66
N GLU A 303 -9.68 -10.30 -10.88
CA GLU A 303 -8.64 -9.43 -11.42
C GLU A 303 -7.46 -9.27 -10.47
N LEU A 304 -7.72 -9.21 -9.16
CA LEU A 304 -6.66 -9.23 -8.14
C LEU A 304 -5.90 -10.56 -8.14
N GLY A 305 -6.58 -11.68 -8.40
CA GLY A 305 -5.93 -12.97 -8.59
C GLY A 305 -4.91 -12.94 -9.74
N HIS A 306 -5.28 -12.38 -10.89
CA HIS A 306 -4.35 -12.15 -11.99
C HIS A 306 -3.20 -11.23 -11.59
N TYR A 307 -3.51 -10.13 -10.92
CA TYR A 307 -2.50 -9.18 -10.45
C TYR A 307 -1.47 -9.83 -9.52
N LEU A 308 -1.87 -10.82 -8.73
CA LEU A 308 -1.01 -11.62 -7.85
C LEU A 308 -0.31 -12.80 -8.57
N GLY A 309 -0.59 -13.04 -9.84
CA GLY A 309 0.08 -14.04 -10.66
C GLY A 309 -0.70 -15.34 -10.91
N LEU A 310 -1.97 -15.38 -10.54
CA LEU A 310 -2.81 -16.54 -10.84
C LEU A 310 -3.24 -16.53 -12.32
N HIS A 311 -2.95 -17.60 -13.04
CA HIS A 311 -3.50 -17.83 -14.36
C HIS A 311 -4.88 -18.46 -14.22
N LEU A 312 -5.90 -17.61 -13.99
CA LEU A 312 -7.28 -18.06 -13.89
C LEU A 312 -7.81 -18.31 -15.32
N SER A 313 -8.29 -19.51 -15.60
CA SER A 313 -8.96 -19.77 -16.87
C SER A 313 -10.44 -19.35 -16.76
N LEU A 314 -10.93 -18.59 -17.72
CA LEU A 314 -12.35 -18.21 -17.84
C LEU A 314 -13.28 -19.42 -18.12
N ILE A 315 -12.74 -20.63 -18.22
CA ILE A 315 -13.49 -21.86 -18.57
C ILE A 315 -14.60 -22.20 -17.55
N HIS A 316 -14.56 -21.61 -16.36
CA HIS A 316 -15.55 -21.88 -15.31
C HIS A 316 -16.56 -20.75 -15.07
N ILE A 317 -16.50 -19.65 -15.86
CA ILE A 317 -17.53 -18.59 -15.87
C ILE A 317 -18.44 -18.73 -17.10
N SER A 318 -18.30 -19.78 -17.89
CA SER A 318 -19.30 -20.11 -18.91
C SER A 318 -20.57 -20.57 -18.23
N GLU A 319 -21.67 -19.88 -18.53
CA GLU A 319 -23.03 -20.15 -18.04
C GLU A 319 -23.35 -21.64 -18.07
N PRO A 320 -24.03 -22.18 -17.02
CA PRO A 320 -24.72 -23.45 -17.17
C PRO A 320 -25.83 -23.25 -18.22
N THR A 321 -25.70 -23.90 -19.34
CA THR A 321 -26.74 -24.07 -20.37
C THR A 321 -28.03 -24.65 -19.77
#